data_11b219a37213a544f5e7c149f12bb3ba
#
_entry.id   11b219a37213a544f5e7c149f12bb3ba
#
_cell.length_a   1.000
_cell.length_b   1.000
_cell.length_c   1.000
_cell.angle_alpha   90.00
_cell.angle_beta   90.00
_cell.angle_gamma   90.00
#
_symmetry.space_group_name_H-M   'P 1'
#
loop_
_entity.id
_entity.type
_entity.pdbx_description
1 polymer ?
#
loop_
_entity_poly.entity_id
_entity_poly.type
_entity_poly.pdbx_seq_one_letter_code
_entity_poly.pdbx_strand_id
1 'polypeptide(L)'
;MENSKKNQAVQVSNSYWIKVVAIFFVGWILMYATRTIFNPVMGVIGEQFGLSNTQLGLANSIFFLTYAVAQIPFGMIGDKIGRKLVIAVGFIVLAISTYFSGLATTFVMFLVIRAIAGIGQGAYYGPQYALSTEAIPASKRTIGNAIINSGMAFGTSGGYLLSSKLVLENGEHWSKPFFIMAIPTFIVGILFYTILKEKVIRPGEEAARAAAEEGPQEKISLKEIFSNRNLLAAFILCFTSIYANFVIITWLPQFLIAERGFTGASVGFISSLVPWASIPGALIFARLNDKTGATKKLVFTLVPLAILSVFAIAFVTNRTLLISVLILYGLTGKLALDPIMVTFVTKHAPKAALGTTLSAYNFIGMSGSILAPYVTGYLADTAGSMQVGFYLSCVLLVIGLLAFAFLAKDESKP
;
A
#
# COMPACT_ATOMS: atom_id res chain seq x y z
N MET A 1 -15.96 -34.21 -19.57
CA MET A 1 -16.83 -33.11 -20.03
C MET A 1 -16.81 -31.87 -19.12
N GLU A 2 -16.46 -31.96 -17.85
CA GLU A 2 -16.46 -30.84 -16.90
C GLU A 2 -15.24 -29.88 -17.05
N ASN A 3 -14.11 -30.35 -17.57
CA ASN A 3 -12.91 -29.53 -17.80
C ASN A 3 -12.97 -28.63 -19.06
N SER A 4 -13.87 -28.92 -19.99
CA SER A 4 -14.04 -28.14 -21.22
C SER A 4 -14.77 -26.81 -21.00
N LYS A 5 -15.65 -26.71 -19.98
CA LYS A 5 -16.38 -25.50 -19.67
C LYS A 5 -15.54 -24.43 -18.92
N LYS A 6 -14.43 -24.83 -18.28
CA LYS A 6 -13.53 -23.90 -17.54
C LYS A 6 -12.66 -23.01 -18.44
N ASN A 7 -12.59 -23.28 -19.74
CA ASN A 7 -11.69 -22.57 -20.67
C ASN A 7 -12.37 -21.62 -21.66
N GLN A 8 -13.71 -21.50 -21.62
CA GLN A 8 -14.39 -20.60 -22.55
C GLN A 8 -14.24 -19.15 -22.13
N ALA A 9 -13.73 -18.33 -23.05
CA ALA A 9 -13.63 -16.90 -22.89
C ALA A 9 -15.01 -16.25 -22.78
N VAL A 10 -15.17 -15.34 -21.82
CA VAL A 10 -16.46 -14.69 -21.56
C VAL A 10 -16.52 -13.39 -22.34
N GLN A 11 -17.45 -13.30 -23.30
CA GLN A 11 -17.73 -12.05 -24.00
C GLN A 11 -18.34 -11.03 -23.04
N VAL A 12 -17.86 -9.79 -23.08
CA VAL A 12 -18.32 -8.69 -22.23
C VAL A 12 -18.64 -7.44 -23.05
N SER A 13 -19.53 -6.61 -22.51
CA SER A 13 -19.86 -5.32 -23.14
C SER A 13 -18.66 -4.36 -23.10
N ASN A 14 -18.62 -3.43 -24.05
CA ASN A 14 -17.57 -2.41 -24.11
C ASN A 14 -17.47 -1.53 -22.84
N SER A 15 -18.52 -1.46 -22.03
CA SER A 15 -18.56 -0.70 -20.76
C SER A 15 -18.21 -1.53 -19.53
N TYR A 16 -17.96 -2.83 -19.66
CA TYR A 16 -17.67 -3.72 -18.51
C TYR A 16 -16.47 -3.26 -17.68
N TRP A 17 -15.44 -2.70 -18.33
CA TRP A 17 -14.25 -2.20 -17.65
C TRP A 17 -14.57 -1.11 -16.62
N ILE A 18 -15.63 -0.30 -16.81
CA ILE A 18 -16.05 0.73 -15.86
C ILE A 18 -16.52 0.08 -14.55
N LYS A 19 -17.27 -1.03 -14.66
CA LYS A 19 -17.72 -1.80 -13.47
C LYS A 19 -16.53 -2.38 -12.73
N VAL A 20 -15.53 -2.87 -13.46
CA VAL A 20 -14.30 -3.44 -12.88
C VAL A 20 -13.47 -2.35 -12.19
N VAL A 21 -13.32 -1.18 -12.80
CA VAL A 21 -12.64 -0.03 -12.18
C VAL A 21 -13.37 0.40 -10.90
N ALA A 22 -14.69 0.54 -10.95
CA ALA A 22 -15.47 0.97 -9.81
C ALA A 22 -15.37 -0.02 -8.63
N ILE A 23 -15.52 -1.32 -8.87
CA ILE A 23 -15.49 -2.31 -7.80
C ILE A 23 -14.09 -2.46 -7.19
N PHE A 24 -13.03 -2.36 -8.01
CA PHE A 24 -11.66 -2.39 -7.49
C PHE A 24 -11.26 -1.09 -6.78
N PHE A 25 -11.78 0.06 -7.21
CA PHE A 25 -11.62 1.32 -6.49
C PHE A 25 -12.24 1.21 -5.08
N VAL A 26 -13.48 0.72 -4.97
CA VAL A 26 -14.12 0.47 -3.67
C VAL A 26 -13.35 -0.57 -2.86
N GLY A 27 -12.84 -1.63 -3.51
CA GLY A 27 -12.00 -2.63 -2.88
C GLY A 27 -10.76 -2.01 -2.22
N TRP A 28 -10.04 -1.12 -2.91
CA TRP A 28 -8.89 -0.41 -2.34
C TRP A 28 -9.28 0.53 -1.20
N ILE A 29 -10.43 1.22 -1.30
CA ILE A 29 -10.95 2.03 -0.19
C ILE A 29 -11.12 1.18 1.05
N LEU A 30 -11.86 0.08 0.96
CA LEU A 30 -12.15 -0.78 2.12
C LEU A 30 -10.89 -1.45 2.67
N MET A 31 -10.01 -1.90 1.79
CA MET A 31 -8.76 -2.53 2.16
C MET A 31 -7.85 -1.60 2.97
N TYR A 32 -7.71 -0.34 2.54
CA TYR A 32 -6.90 0.64 3.26
C TYR A 32 -7.62 1.21 4.49
N ALA A 33 -8.94 1.39 4.44
CA ALA A 33 -9.71 1.81 5.60
C ALA A 33 -9.61 0.77 6.74
N THR A 34 -9.79 -0.53 6.46
CA THR A 34 -9.65 -1.59 7.47
C THR A 34 -8.23 -1.69 8.06
N ARG A 35 -7.20 -1.29 7.33
CA ARG A 35 -5.83 -1.16 7.86
C ARG A 35 -5.72 0.00 8.87
N THR A 36 -6.28 1.14 8.51
CA THR A 36 -5.97 2.42 9.15
C THR A 36 -6.93 2.82 10.26
N ILE A 37 -8.11 2.16 10.37
CA ILE A 37 -9.03 2.38 11.54
C ILE A 37 -8.36 2.09 12.89
N PHE A 38 -7.36 1.22 12.93
CA PHE A 38 -6.59 0.88 14.13
C PHE A 38 -5.70 2.04 14.62
N ASN A 39 -5.07 2.78 13.69
CA ASN A 39 -3.99 3.69 14.02
C ASN A 39 -4.41 4.87 14.94
N PRO A 40 -5.55 5.56 14.73
CA PRO A 40 -5.98 6.63 15.65
C PRO A 40 -6.35 6.12 17.05
N VAL A 41 -6.75 4.86 17.16
CA VAL A 41 -7.24 4.26 18.42
C VAL A 41 -6.20 3.37 19.11
N MET A 42 -4.97 3.34 18.60
CA MET A 42 -3.88 2.54 19.18
C MET A 42 -3.67 2.85 20.67
N GLY A 43 -3.66 4.13 21.06
CA GLY A 43 -3.50 4.54 22.45
C GLY A 43 -4.64 4.06 23.34
N VAL A 44 -5.88 4.18 22.90
CA VAL A 44 -7.07 3.70 23.65
C VAL A 44 -7.01 2.18 23.85
N ILE A 45 -6.62 1.43 22.81
CA ILE A 45 -6.43 -0.03 22.91
C ILE A 45 -5.24 -0.35 23.83
N GLY A 46 -4.16 0.43 23.73
CA GLY A 46 -2.99 0.31 24.61
C GLY A 46 -3.34 0.48 26.08
N GLU A 47 -4.10 1.49 26.43
CA GLU A 47 -4.58 1.72 27.79
C GLU A 47 -5.49 0.59 28.28
N GLN A 48 -6.42 0.12 27.47
CA GLN A 48 -7.35 -0.92 27.85
C GLN A 48 -6.65 -2.28 28.13
N PHE A 49 -5.65 -2.64 27.34
CA PHE A 49 -4.95 -3.92 27.47
C PHE A 49 -3.59 -3.81 28.20
N GLY A 50 -3.19 -2.62 28.65
CA GLY A 50 -1.89 -2.40 29.30
C GLY A 50 -0.70 -2.64 28.36
N LEU A 51 -0.77 -2.18 27.11
CA LEU A 51 0.22 -2.45 26.08
C LEU A 51 1.24 -1.34 25.94
N SER A 52 2.48 -1.73 25.66
CA SER A 52 3.54 -0.82 25.24
C SER A 52 3.37 -0.40 23.74
N ASN A 53 4.07 0.65 23.33
CA ASN A 53 4.11 1.06 21.92
C ASN A 53 4.75 -0.04 21.05
N THR A 54 5.72 -0.80 21.57
CA THR A 54 6.30 -1.97 20.90
C THR A 54 5.23 -2.99 20.54
N GLN A 55 4.34 -3.32 21.49
CA GLN A 55 3.26 -4.28 21.28
C GLN A 55 2.21 -3.76 20.28
N LEU A 56 1.87 -2.48 20.36
CA LEU A 56 0.97 -1.84 19.39
C LEU A 56 1.57 -1.83 17.97
N GLY A 57 2.86 -1.52 17.85
CA GLY A 57 3.60 -1.62 16.60
C GLY A 57 3.64 -3.04 16.06
N LEU A 58 3.83 -4.06 16.95
CA LEU A 58 3.80 -5.48 16.59
C LEU A 58 2.47 -5.89 15.95
N ALA A 59 1.34 -5.36 16.43
CA ALA A 59 0.02 -5.66 15.87
C ALA A 59 -0.13 -5.18 14.40
N ASN A 60 0.51 -4.09 14.02
CA ASN A 60 0.60 -3.67 12.62
C ASN A 60 1.64 -4.49 11.84
N SER A 61 2.80 -4.76 12.44
CA SER A 61 3.88 -5.51 11.79
C SER A 61 3.47 -6.95 11.44
N ILE A 62 2.77 -7.66 12.34
CA ILE A 62 2.30 -9.02 12.07
C ILE A 62 1.27 -9.05 10.94
N PHE A 63 0.40 -8.04 10.88
CA PHE A 63 -0.54 -7.89 9.78
C PHE A 63 0.18 -7.73 8.43
N PHE A 64 1.20 -6.86 8.34
CA PHE A 64 1.95 -6.67 7.10
C PHE A 64 2.84 -7.86 6.74
N LEU A 65 3.37 -8.55 7.74
CA LEU A 65 4.14 -9.78 7.54
C LEU A 65 3.27 -10.87 6.89
N THR A 66 2.11 -11.16 7.49
CA THR A 66 1.20 -12.18 6.97
C THR A 66 0.60 -11.80 5.63
N TYR A 67 0.33 -10.51 5.41
CA TYR A 67 -0.05 -9.96 4.11
C TYR A 67 1.02 -10.22 3.04
N ALA A 68 2.28 -9.89 3.32
CA ALA A 68 3.37 -10.05 2.37
C ALA A 68 3.62 -11.53 2.03
N VAL A 69 3.63 -12.40 3.04
CA VAL A 69 3.82 -13.85 2.85
C VAL A 69 2.66 -14.48 2.08
N ALA A 70 1.43 -14.06 2.33
CA ALA A 70 0.24 -14.62 1.71
C ALA A 70 0.07 -14.23 0.22
N GLN A 71 0.66 -13.13 -0.24
CA GLN A 71 0.51 -12.66 -1.63
C GLN A 71 0.97 -13.69 -2.66
N ILE A 72 2.11 -14.34 -2.43
CA ILE A 72 2.69 -15.30 -3.38
C ILE A 72 1.81 -16.56 -3.49
N PRO A 73 1.47 -17.25 -2.39
CA PRO A 73 0.56 -18.40 -2.44
C PRO A 73 -0.79 -18.07 -3.09
N PHE A 74 -1.41 -16.95 -2.74
CA PHE A 74 -2.70 -16.58 -3.30
C PHE A 74 -2.64 -16.19 -4.77
N GLY A 75 -1.54 -15.63 -5.25
CA GLY A 75 -1.30 -15.46 -6.67
C GLY A 75 -1.32 -16.81 -7.41
N MET A 76 -0.55 -17.78 -6.92
CA MET A 76 -0.48 -19.14 -7.50
C MET A 76 -1.81 -19.91 -7.41
N ILE A 77 -2.52 -19.78 -6.29
CA ILE A 77 -3.84 -20.38 -6.09
C ILE A 77 -4.84 -19.76 -7.06
N GLY A 78 -4.82 -18.44 -7.21
CA GLY A 78 -5.71 -17.71 -8.12
C GLY A 78 -5.56 -18.13 -9.57
N ASP A 79 -4.34 -18.43 -10.01
CA ASP A 79 -4.09 -18.94 -11.36
C ASP A 79 -4.66 -20.36 -11.58
N LYS A 80 -4.79 -21.16 -10.53
CA LYS A 80 -5.30 -22.55 -10.59
C LYS A 80 -6.81 -22.64 -10.43
N ILE A 81 -7.38 -21.99 -9.40
CA ILE A 81 -8.80 -22.15 -9.04
C ILE A 81 -9.70 -20.98 -9.46
N GLY A 82 -9.07 -19.88 -9.93
CA GLY A 82 -9.74 -18.66 -10.35
C GLY A 82 -9.44 -17.47 -9.45
N ARG A 83 -9.09 -16.36 -10.06
CA ARG A 83 -8.65 -15.13 -9.38
C ARG A 83 -9.79 -14.43 -8.65
N LYS A 84 -10.99 -14.42 -9.24
CA LYS A 84 -12.19 -13.82 -8.62
C LYS A 84 -12.59 -14.50 -7.31
N LEU A 85 -12.47 -15.84 -7.28
CA LEU A 85 -12.79 -16.62 -6.08
C LEU A 85 -11.79 -16.30 -4.96
N VAL A 86 -10.50 -16.22 -5.28
CA VAL A 86 -9.45 -15.90 -4.30
C VAL A 86 -9.66 -14.51 -3.71
N ILE A 87 -9.96 -13.50 -4.54
CA ILE A 87 -10.27 -12.14 -4.06
C ILE A 87 -11.51 -12.14 -3.16
N ALA A 88 -12.59 -12.79 -3.59
CA ALA A 88 -13.84 -12.81 -2.83
C ALA A 88 -13.66 -13.47 -1.46
N VAL A 89 -13.04 -14.64 -1.41
CA VAL A 89 -12.75 -15.35 -0.15
C VAL A 89 -11.81 -14.53 0.73
N GLY A 90 -10.75 -13.94 0.16
CA GLY A 90 -9.83 -13.07 0.89
C GLY A 90 -10.53 -11.87 1.54
N PHE A 91 -11.45 -11.23 0.83
CA PHE A 91 -12.25 -10.12 1.38
C PHE A 91 -13.24 -10.56 2.47
N ILE A 92 -13.83 -11.74 2.33
CA ILE A 92 -14.68 -12.33 3.36
C ILE A 92 -13.87 -12.63 4.63
N VAL A 93 -12.67 -13.23 4.47
CA VAL A 93 -11.75 -13.47 5.60
C VAL A 93 -11.34 -12.15 6.25
N LEU A 94 -11.01 -11.12 5.44
CA LEU A 94 -10.69 -9.78 5.95
C LEU A 94 -11.86 -9.18 6.74
N ALA A 95 -13.09 -9.27 6.22
CA ALA A 95 -14.29 -8.73 6.87
C ALA A 95 -14.56 -9.42 8.22
N ILE A 96 -14.53 -10.74 8.23
CA ILE A 96 -14.71 -11.56 9.43
C ILE A 96 -13.63 -11.22 10.47
N SER A 97 -12.36 -11.19 10.05
CA SER A 97 -11.25 -10.83 10.93
C SER A 97 -11.37 -9.39 11.44
N THR A 98 -11.82 -8.45 10.61
CA THR A 98 -12.05 -7.07 11.05
C THR A 98 -13.12 -7.03 12.12
N TYR A 99 -14.25 -7.74 11.95
CA TYR A 99 -15.30 -7.85 12.96
C TYR A 99 -14.78 -8.44 14.27
N PHE A 100 -14.08 -9.57 14.20
CA PHE A 100 -13.50 -10.22 15.39
C PHE A 100 -12.39 -9.41 16.05
N SER A 101 -11.68 -8.53 15.32
CA SER A 101 -10.74 -7.57 15.93
C SER A 101 -11.45 -6.67 16.94
N GLY A 102 -12.69 -6.24 16.64
CA GLY A 102 -13.51 -5.46 17.56
C GLY A 102 -14.05 -6.23 18.77
N LEU A 103 -14.05 -7.57 18.72
CA LEU A 103 -14.44 -8.46 19.82
C LEU A 103 -13.27 -8.97 20.66
N ALA A 104 -12.04 -8.57 20.35
CA ALA A 104 -10.86 -9.05 21.06
C ALA A 104 -10.88 -8.61 22.52
N THR A 105 -10.72 -9.56 23.43
CA THR A 105 -10.68 -9.36 24.89
C THR A 105 -9.27 -9.43 25.45
N THR A 106 -8.31 -9.95 24.66
CA THR A 106 -6.89 -10.03 25.01
C THR A 106 -6.02 -9.57 23.85
N PHE A 107 -4.82 -9.10 24.17
CA PHE A 107 -3.86 -8.70 23.13
C PHE A 107 -3.48 -9.87 22.20
N VAL A 108 -3.30 -11.07 22.74
CA VAL A 108 -2.95 -12.26 21.94
C VAL A 108 -4.07 -12.57 20.95
N MET A 109 -5.32 -12.53 21.38
CA MET A 109 -6.48 -12.69 20.49
C MET A 109 -6.46 -11.62 19.39
N PHE A 110 -6.27 -10.35 19.74
CA PHE A 110 -6.19 -9.26 18.77
C PHE A 110 -5.05 -9.49 17.76
N LEU A 111 -3.87 -9.89 18.23
CA LEU A 111 -2.70 -10.15 17.39
C LEU A 111 -2.93 -11.30 16.38
N VAL A 112 -3.52 -12.40 16.83
CA VAL A 112 -3.85 -13.55 15.96
C VAL A 112 -4.87 -13.14 14.90
N ILE A 113 -5.90 -12.40 15.28
CA ILE A 113 -6.92 -11.93 14.35
C ILE A 113 -6.32 -10.94 13.34
N ARG A 114 -5.41 -10.05 13.76
CA ARG A 114 -4.67 -9.16 12.86
C ARG A 114 -3.81 -9.94 11.86
N ALA A 115 -3.19 -11.04 12.28
CA ALA A 115 -2.45 -11.92 11.38
C ALA A 115 -3.38 -12.56 10.31
N ILE A 116 -4.55 -13.05 10.73
CA ILE A 116 -5.55 -13.62 9.81
C ILE A 116 -6.09 -12.54 8.85
N ALA A 117 -6.31 -11.32 9.33
CA ALA A 117 -6.72 -10.20 8.49
C ALA A 117 -5.67 -9.88 7.41
N GLY A 118 -4.38 -9.94 7.77
CA GLY A 118 -3.27 -9.80 6.81
C GLY A 118 -3.28 -10.88 5.74
N ILE A 119 -3.51 -12.15 6.13
CA ILE A 119 -3.66 -13.25 5.17
C ILE A 119 -4.81 -12.96 4.20
N GLY A 120 -5.99 -12.59 4.71
CA GLY A 120 -7.15 -12.25 3.87
C GLY A 120 -6.83 -11.14 2.86
N GLN A 121 -6.12 -10.09 3.28
CA GLN A 121 -5.69 -9.02 2.39
C GLN A 121 -4.69 -9.46 1.33
N GLY A 122 -3.81 -10.42 1.64
CA GLY A 122 -2.81 -10.94 0.70
C GLY A 122 -3.43 -11.53 -0.58
N ALA A 123 -4.68 -11.95 -0.52
CA ALA A 123 -5.42 -12.48 -1.66
C ALA A 123 -5.82 -11.43 -2.72
N TYR A 124 -5.64 -10.12 -2.43
CA TYR A 124 -6.18 -9.07 -3.29
C TYR A 124 -5.20 -8.58 -4.36
N TYR A 125 -3.99 -8.20 -4.00
CA TYR A 125 -3.08 -7.42 -4.84
C TYR A 125 -2.80 -8.05 -6.21
N GLY A 126 -2.21 -9.23 -6.26
CA GLY A 126 -1.84 -9.91 -7.51
C GLY A 126 -3.05 -10.24 -8.41
N PRO A 127 -4.05 -10.95 -7.88
CA PRO A 127 -5.26 -11.24 -8.64
C PRO A 127 -6.03 -10.01 -9.13
N GLN A 128 -6.06 -8.92 -8.37
CA GLN A 128 -6.69 -7.66 -8.77
C GLN A 128 -6.01 -7.05 -10.00
N TYR A 129 -4.66 -6.95 -9.99
CA TYR A 129 -3.92 -6.42 -11.13
C TYR A 129 -4.11 -7.27 -12.38
N ALA A 130 -4.12 -8.59 -12.26
CA ALA A 130 -4.35 -9.49 -13.37
C ALA A 130 -5.76 -9.31 -13.98
N LEU A 131 -6.81 -9.31 -13.14
CA LEU A 131 -8.18 -9.12 -13.61
C LEU A 131 -8.41 -7.70 -14.17
N SER A 132 -7.81 -6.66 -13.59
CA SER A 132 -7.93 -5.30 -14.13
C SER A 132 -7.25 -5.18 -15.49
N THR A 133 -6.08 -5.81 -15.66
CA THR A 133 -5.35 -5.82 -16.94
C THR A 133 -6.13 -6.53 -18.04
N GLU A 134 -6.81 -7.63 -17.71
CA GLU A 134 -7.69 -8.34 -18.64
C GLU A 134 -8.95 -7.55 -19.00
N ALA A 135 -9.57 -6.89 -18.00
CA ALA A 135 -10.85 -6.24 -18.17
C ALA A 135 -10.77 -4.81 -18.73
N ILE A 136 -9.66 -4.09 -18.53
CA ILE A 136 -9.52 -2.70 -18.98
C ILE A 136 -8.88 -2.66 -20.37
N PRO A 137 -9.48 -1.97 -21.38
CA PRO A 137 -8.88 -1.77 -22.69
C PRO A 137 -7.49 -1.17 -22.61
N ALA A 138 -6.56 -1.57 -23.48
CA ALA A 138 -5.19 -1.07 -23.49
C ALA A 138 -5.13 0.48 -23.50
N SER A 139 -5.98 1.13 -24.31
CA SER A 139 -6.07 2.60 -24.39
C SER A 139 -6.60 3.30 -23.13
N LYS A 140 -7.26 2.56 -22.22
CA LYS A 140 -7.85 3.09 -20.97
C LYS A 140 -7.15 2.57 -19.73
N ARG A 141 -6.15 1.70 -19.88
CA ARG A 141 -5.51 0.98 -18.78
C ARG A 141 -4.82 1.91 -17.79
N THR A 142 -4.12 2.93 -18.28
CA THR A 142 -3.43 3.92 -17.43
C THR A 142 -4.41 4.67 -16.54
N ILE A 143 -5.49 5.22 -17.13
CA ILE A 143 -6.48 5.99 -16.37
C ILE A 143 -7.30 5.08 -15.43
N GLY A 144 -7.65 3.88 -15.89
CA GLY A 144 -8.36 2.90 -15.07
C GLY A 144 -7.57 2.51 -13.81
N ASN A 145 -6.28 2.20 -13.97
CA ASN A 145 -5.42 1.86 -12.84
C ASN A 145 -5.17 3.08 -11.93
N ALA A 146 -5.06 4.29 -12.48
CA ALA A 146 -4.94 5.50 -11.66
C ALA A 146 -6.16 5.72 -10.76
N ILE A 147 -7.38 5.52 -11.31
CA ILE A 147 -8.63 5.59 -10.53
C ILE A 147 -8.64 4.50 -9.46
N ILE A 148 -8.37 3.25 -9.82
CA ILE A 148 -8.33 2.12 -8.88
C ILE A 148 -7.37 2.44 -7.73
N ASN A 149 -6.15 2.85 -8.02
CA ASN A 149 -5.12 3.09 -7.02
C ASN A 149 -5.40 4.33 -6.13
N SER A 150 -6.13 5.32 -6.64
CA SER A 150 -6.54 6.47 -5.80
C SER A 150 -7.41 6.04 -4.62
N GLY A 151 -8.09 4.90 -4.71
CA GLY A 151 -8.84 4.30 -3.61
C GLY A 151 -8.00 4.09 -2.34
N MET A 152 -6.69 3.90 -2.45
CA MET A 152 -5.78 3.76 -1.31
C MET A 152 -5.79 5.02 -0.42
N ALA A 153 -5.72 6.20 -1.04
CA ALA A 153 -5.72 7.48 -0.31
C ALA A 153 -7.09 7.74 0.33
N PHE A 154 -8.18 7.48 -0.39
CA PHE A 154 -9.54 7.58 0.15
C PHE A 154 -9.74 6.62 1.33
N GLY A 155 -9.27 5.38 1.22
CA GLY A 155 -9.38 4.38 2.28
C GLY A 155 -8.58 4.76 3.51
N THR A 156 -7.31 5.17 3.34
CA THR A 156 -6.47 5.61 4.45
C THR A 156 -7.09 6.78 5.19
N SER A 157 -7.52 7.80 4.46
CA SER A 157 -8.18 8.98 5.04
C SER A 157 -9.51 8.61 5.70
N GLY A 158 -10.33 7.79 5.04
CA GLY A 158 -11.61 7.32 5.58
C GLY A 158 -11.46 6.57 6.89
N GLY A 159 -10.45 5.69 6.99
CA GLY A 159 -10.16 4.96 8.23
C GLY A 159 -9.76 5.89 9.38
N TYR A 160 -8.89 6.88 9.12
CA TYR A 160 -8.52 7.87 10.12
C TYR A 160 -9.71 8.72 10.59
N LEU A 161 -10.48 9.25 9.64
CA LEU A 161 -11.64 10.10 9.94
C LEU A 161 -12.71 9.32 10.73
N LEU A 162 -13.01 8.09 10.32
CA LEU A 162 -14.01 7.25 10.98
C LEU A 162 -13.64 6.98 12.44
N SER A 163 -12.41 6.49 12.69
CA SER A 163 -11.99 6.14 14.04
C SER A 163 -11.83 7.36 14.94
N SER A 164 -11.24 8.44 14.41
CA SER A 164 -11.09 9.67 15.21
C SER A 164 -12.44 10.31 15.54
N LYS A 165 -13.40 10.32 14.61
CA LYS A 165 -14.73 10.86 14.86
C LYS A 165 -15.50 10.05 15.88
N LEU A 166 -15.54 8.72 15.71
CA LEU A 166 -16.32 7.85 16.59
C LEU A 166 -15.71 7.71 17.98
N VAL A 167 -14.41 7.48 18.06
CA VAL A 167 -13.76 7.11 19.32
C VAL A 167 -13.17 8.33 20.03
N LEU A 168 -12.38 9.15 19.33
CA LEU A 168 -11.66 10.25 19.97
C LEU A 168 -12.54 11.49 20.21
N GLU A 169 -13.57 11.72 19.37
CA GLU A 169 -14.47 12.87 19.54
C GLU A 169 -15.78 12.48 20.24
N ASN A 170 -16.44 11.42 19.79
CA ASN A 170 -17.73 11.02 20.34
C ASN A 170 -17.63 10.12 21.58
N GLY A 171 -16.41 9.66 21.95
CA GLY A 171 -16.21 8.78 23.12
C GLY A 171 -16.75 7.37 22.96
N GLU A 172 -17.00 6.93 21.73
CA GLU A 172 -17.49 5.58 21.45
C GLU A 172 -16.40 4.53 21.73
N HIS A 173 -16.81 3.31 22.01
CA HIS A 173 -15.87 2.22 22.22
C HIS A 173 -14.99 1.98 20.98
N TRP A 174 -13.71 1.72 21.15
CA TRP A 174 -12.72 1.55 20.07
C TRP A 174 -13.07 0.43 19.07
N SER A 175 -13.90 -0.53 19.44
CA SER A 175 -14.37 -1.62 18.58
C SER A 175 -15.34 -1.15 17.48
N LYS A 176 -16.03 -0.02 17.67
CA LYS A 176 -17.10 0.42 16.79
C LYS A 176 -16.65 0.65 15.34
N PRO A 177 -15.51 1.30 15.05
CA PRO A 177 -14.97 1.40 13.69
C PRO A 177 -14.74 0.03 13.02
N PHE A 178 -14.30 -0.97 13.78
CA PHE A 178 -14.07 -2.32 13.25
C PHE A 178 -15.39 -2.98 12.83
N PHE A 179 -16.45 -2.88 13.64
CA PHE A 179 -17.77 -3.41 13.29
C PHE A 179 -18.37 -2.72 12.06
N ILE A 180 -18.27 -1.39 12.00
CA ILE A 180 -18.78 -0.61 10.86
C ILE A 180 -18.05 -0.98 9.57
N MET A 181 -16.74 -1.12 9.62
CA MET A 181 -15.95 -1.44 8.41
C MET A 181 -16.08 -2.90 7.97
N ALA A 182 -16.40 -3.82 8.88
CA ALA A 182 -16.58 -5.23 8.54
C ALA A 182 -17.76 -5.44 7.57
N ILE A 183 -18.88 -4.72 7.77
CA ILE A 183 -20.09 -4.89 6.97
C ILE A 183 -19.86 -4.58 5.47
N PRO A 184 -19.43 -3.37 5.07
CA PRO A 184 -19.21 -3.07 3.66
C PRO A 184 -18.09 -3.94 3.06
N THR A 185 -17.08 -4.33 3.86
CA THR A 185 -16.01 -5.23 3.39
C THR A 185 -16.57 -6.62 3.05
N PHE A 186 -17.47 -7.15 3.87
CA PHE A 186 -18.16 -8.42 3.61
C PHE A 186 -19.03 -8.35 2.35
N ILE A 187 -19.82 -7.28 2.21
CA ILE A 187 -20.68 -7.06 1.03
C ILE A 187 -19.85 -7.00 -0.25
N VAL A 188 -18.74 -6.24 -0.23
CA VAL A 188 -17.87 -6.13 -1.40
C VAL A 188 -17.14 -7.44 -1.71
N GLY A 189 -16.83 -8.26 -0.71
CA GLY A 189 -16.34 -9.63 -0.92
C GLY A 189 -17.30 -10.46 -1.75
N ILE A 190 -18.61 -10.40 -1.47
CA ILE A 190 -19.66 -11.06 -2.27
C ILE A 190 -19.76 -10.43 -3.68
N LEU A 191 -19.72 -9.09 -3.76
CA LEU A 191 -19.81 -8.38 -5.03
C LEU A 191 -18.61 -8.70 -5.97
N PHE A 192 -17.43 -8.95 -5.45
CA PHE A 192 -16.32 -9.43 -6.28
C PHE A 192 -16.65 -10.75 -6.96
N TYR A 193 -17.26 -11.69 -6.26
CA TYR A 193 -17.64 -12.98 -6.85
C TYR A 193 -18.71 -12.82 -7.91
N THR A 194 -19.67 -11.93 -7.73
CA THR A 194 -20.81 -11.76 -8.65
C THR A 194 -20.51 -10.87 -9.85
N ILE A 195 -19.74 -9.81 -9.67
CA ILE A 195 -19.46 -8.80 -10.72
C ILE A 195 -18.28 -9.18 -11.58
N LEU A 196 -17.21 -9.74 -10.98
CA LEU A 196 -15.98 -10.03 -11.71
C LEU A 196 -16.16 -11.26 -12.63
N LYS A 197 -15.62 -11.16 -13.83
CA LYS A 197 -15.54 -12.24 -14.80
C LYS A 197 -14.08 -12.50 -15.13
N GLU A 198 -13.73 -13.76 -15.33
CA GLU A 198 -12.40 -14.19 -15.71
C GLU A 198 -12.34 -14.51 -17.20
N LYS A 199 -11.13 -14.46 -17.76
CA LYS A 199 -10.89 -14.79 -19.18
C LYS A 199 -11.76 -13.94 -20.12
N VAL A 200 -11.83 -12.64 -19.83
CA VAL A 200 -12.63 -11.69 -20.59
C VAL A 200 -12.04 -11.47 -21.98
N ILE A 201 -12.87 -11.62 -23.03
CA ILE A 201 -12.52 -11.25 -24.40
C ILE A 201 -13.50 -10.22 -24.92
N ARG A 202 -12.99 -9.21 -25.62
CA ARG A 202 -13.79 -8.22 -26.33
C ARG A 202 -13.81 -8.50 -27.81
N PRO A 203 -14.89 -8.09 -28.50
CA PRO A 203 -14.93 -8.17 -29.95
C PRO A 203 -13.71 -7.46 -30.57
N GLY A 204 -12.92 -8.20 -31.35
CA GLY A 204 -11.74 -7.68 -32.07
C GLY A 204 -10.36 -7.83 -31.37
N GLU A 205 -10.29 -8.32 -30.13
CA GLU A 205 -9.01 -8.53 -29.41
C GLU A 205 -8.48 -9.97 -29.47
N GLU A 206 -9.19 -10.88 -30.13
CA GLU A 206 -8.86 -12.32 -30.18
C GLU A 206 -7.46 -12.60 -30.79
N ALA A 207 -7.11 -11.91 -31.86
CA ALA A 207 -5.83 -12.11 -32.56
C ALA A 207 -4.62 -11.54 -31.78
N ALA A 208 -4.79 -10.44 -31.04
CA ALA A 208 -3.72 -9.81 -30.27
C ALA A 208 -3.33 -10.62 -29.03
N ARG A 209 -4.26 -11.39 -28.47
CA ARG A 209 -4.03 -12.24 -27.31
C ARG A 209 -3.27 -13.53 -27.68
N ALA A 210 -3.59 -14.14 -28.81
CA ALA A 210 -2.88 -15.31 -29.31
C ALA A 210 -1.39 -15.02 -29.58
N ALA A 211 -1.07 -13.82 -30.06
CA ALA A 211 0.30 -13.38 -30.30
C ALA A 211 1.09 -13.06 -29.03
N ALA A 212 0.43 -12.75 -27.91
CA ALA A 212 1.10 -12.41 -26.64
C ALA A 212 1.47 -13.65 -25.80
N GLU A 213 0.90 -14.81 -26.08
CA GLU A 213 1.15 -16.07 -25.35
C GLU A 213 2.37 -16.86 -25.85
N GLU A 214 2.99 -16.48 -26.99
CA GLU A 214 4.05 -17.26 -27.68
C GLU A 214 5.49 -16.82 -27.41
N GLY A 215 5.78 -16.00 -26.40
CA GLY A 215 7.16 -15.58 -26.10
C GLY A 215 7.94 -16.58 -25.25
N PRO A 216 9.20 -17.00 -25.63
CA PRO A 216 10.02 -17.86 -24.79
C PRO A 216 10.37 -17.18 -23.47
N GLN A 217 10.03 -17.82 -22.35
CA GLN A 217 10.46 -17.39 -21.01
C GLN A 217 11.91 -17.86 -20.78
N GLU A 218 12.89 -17.03 -21.09
CA GLU A 218 14.26 -17.24 -20.63
C GLU A 218 14.31 -17.22 -19.10
N LYS A 219 14.88 -18.28 -18.50
CA LYS A 219 15.10 -18.35 -17.05
C LYS A 219 16.29 -17.48 -16.66
N ILE A 220 16.03 -16.27 -16.18
CA ILE A 220 17.08 -15.38 -15.64
C ILE A 220 17.32 -15.71 -14.17
N SER A 221 18.61 -15.74 -13.77
CA SER A 221 19.00 -15.98 -12.38
C SER A 221 18.69 -14.78 -11.49
N LEU A 222 18.17 -15.01 -10.27
CA LEU A 222 18.02 -13.98 -9.24
C LEU A 222 19.33 -13.23 -8.98
N LYS A 223 20.48 -13.94 -9.08
CA LYS A 223 21.82 -13.34 -8.93
C LYS A 223 22.06 -12.20 -9.91
N GLU A 224 21.57 -12.29 -11.13
CA GLU A 224 21.72 -11.27 -12.16
C GLU A 224 20.92 -10.00 -11.82
N ILE A 225 19.70 -10.16 -11.30
CA ILE A 225 18.86 -9.05 -10.82
C ILE A 225 19.54 -8.31 -9.67
N PHE A 226 20.08 -9.04 -8.68
CA PHE A 226 20.72 -8.45 -7.50
C PHE A 226 22.16 -7.94 -7.77
N SER A 227 22.79 -8.36 -8.87
CA SER A 227 24.09 -7.83 -9.30
C SER A 227 23.97 -6.51 -10.09
N ASN A 228 22.79 -6.16 -10.57
CA ASN A 228 22.56 -4.92 -11.29
C ASN A 228 22.53 -3.72 -10.32
N ARG A 229 23.53 -2.84 -10.43
CA ARG A 229 23.72 -1.68 -9.53
C ARG A 229 22.52 -0.73 -9.55
N ASN A 230 21.88 -0.51 -10.72
CA ASN A 230 20.72 0.35 -10.84
C ASN A 230 19.51 -0.26 -10.12
N LEU A 231 19.29 -1.57 -10.23
CA LEU A 231 18.24 -2.26 -9.52
C LEU A 231 18.47 -2.29 -8.01
N LEU A 232 19.71 -2.53 -7.59
CA LEU A 232 20.07 -2.49 -6.17
C LEU A 232 19.82 -1.09 -5.56
N ALA A 233 20.20 -0.02 -6.27
CA ALA A 233 19.90 1.36 -5.87
C ALA A 233 18.40 1.58 -5.68
N ALA A 234 17.61 1.10 -6.64
CA ALA A 234 16.15 1.20 -6.58
C ALA A 234 15.55 0.40 -5.42
N PHE A 235 16.07 -0.79 -5.14
CA PHE A 235 15.61 -1.65 -4.04
C PHE A 235 15.86 -1.01 -2.67
N ILE A 236 17.06 -0.47 -2.46
CA ILE A 236 17.41 0.22 -1.21
C ILE A 236 16.53 1.46 -1.02
N LEU A 237 16.37 2.28 -2.06
CA LEU A 237 15.55 3.49 -1.99
C LEU A 237 14.06 3.14 -1.78
N CYS A 238 13.56 2.07 -2.38
CA CYS A 238 12.21 1.57 -2.17
C CYS A 238 11.97 1.19 -0.71
N PHE A 239 12.86 0.37 -0.15
CA PHE A 239 12.80 -0.04 1.26
C PHE A 239 12.74 1.17 2.19
N THR A 240 13.70 2.10 2.04
CA THR A 240 13.80 3.27 2.93
C THR A 240 12.61 4.22 2.79
N SER A 241 12.10 4.41 1.58
CA SER A 241 10.92 5.23 1.31
C SER A 241 9.64 4.61 1.86
N ILE A 242 9.47 3.29 1.73
CA ILE A 242 8.32 2.57 2.29
C ILE A 242 8.40 2.57 3.81
N TYR A 243 9.58 2.34 4.39
CA TYR A 243 9.78 2.41 5.84
C TYR A 243 9.31 3.77 6.39
N ALA A 244 9.82 4.88 5.86
CA ALA A 244 9.44 6.22 6.30
C ALA A 244 7.94 6.49 6.13
N ASN A 245 7.35 6.07 5.02
CA ASN A 245 5.92 6.20 4.77
C ASN A 245 5.08 5.44 5.81
N PHE A 246 5.51 4.23 6.19
CA PHE A 246 4.77 3.42 7.17
C PHE A 246 4.97 3.87 8.61
N VAL A 247 6.09 4.50 8.95
CA VAL A 247 6.23 5.24 10.22
C VAL A 247 5.14 6.32 10.31
N ILE A 248 4.99 7.14 9.27
CA ILE A 248 3.99 8.21 9.24
C ILE A 248 2.57 7.63 9.24
N ILE A 249 2.24 6.72 8.34
CA ILE A 249 0.89 6.16 8.25
C ILE A 249 0.48 5.50 9.57
N THR A 250 1.38 4.80 10.24
CA THR A 250 1.06 4.06 11.47
C THR A 250 1.02 4.98 12.68
N TRP A 251 2.05 5.78 12.89
CA TRP A 251 2.28 6.48 14.15
C TRP A 251 1.85 7.94 14.17
N LEU A 252 1.61 8.57 13.01
CA LEU A 252 1.21 9.99 12.97
C LEU A 252 -0.03 10.29 13.83
N PRO A 253 -1.13 9.52 13.79
CA PRO A 253 -2.28 9.82 14.65
C PRO A 253 -1.92 9.82 16.13
N GLN A 254 -1.19 8.79 16.60
CA GLN A 254 -0.77 8.69 18.01
C GLN A 254 0.23 9.77 18.39
N PHE A 255 1.17 10.11 17.50
CA PHE A 255 2.11 11.21 17.69
C PHE A 255 1.40 12.57 17.82
N LEU A 256 0.37 12.81 17.00
CA LEU A 256 -0.45 14.03 17.11
C LEU A 256 -1.15 14.14 18.46
N ILE A 257 -1.65 13.03 19.00
CA ILE A 257 -2.30 12.99 20.32
C ILE A 257 -1.26 13.19 21.41
N ALA A 258 -0.27 12.32 21.49
CA ALA A 258 0.63 12.22 22.62
C ALA A 258 1.67 13.36 22.69
N GLU A 259 2.17 13.84 21.54
CA GLU A 259 3.29 14.78 21.50
C GLU A 259 2.95 16.14 20.88
N ARG A 260 1.78 16.30 20.27
CA ARG A 260 1.36 17.58 19.64
C ARG A 260 0.04 18.13 20.19
N GLY A 261 -0.61 17.40 21.12
CA GLY A 261 -1.82 17.85 21.80
C GLY A 261 -3.04 18.05 20.91
N PHE A 262 -3.14 17.27 19.81
CA PHE A 262 -4.35 17.23 19.01
C PHE A 262 -5.36 16.27 19.64
N THR A 263 -6.65 16.57 19.48
CA THR A 263 -7.75 15.82 20.10
C THR A 263 -8.91 15.62 19.12
N GLY A 264 -9.75 14.63 19.40
CA GLY A 264 -10.99 14.40 18.68
C GLY A 264 -10.80 14.14 17.18
N ALA A 265 -11.76 14.60 16.38
CA ALA A 265 -11.74 14.43 14.92
C ALA A 265 -10.57 15.12 14.22
N SER A 266 -9.95 16.13 14.85
CA SER A 266 -8.80 16.86 14.29
C SER A 266 -7.61 15.92 14.02
N VAL A 267 -7.43 14.89 14.82
CA VAL A 267 -6.38 13.88 14.64
C VAL A 267 -6.54 13.17 13.30
N GLY A 268 -7.75 12.67 13.02
CA GLY A 268 -8.07 12.00 11.76
C GLY A 268 -7.96 12.92 10.56
N PHE A 269 -8.48 14.15 10.69
CA PHE A 269 -8.42 15.13 9.61
C PHE A 269 -6.98 15.48 9.24
N ILE A 270 -6.14 15.82 10.21
CA ILE A 270 -4.74 16.20 9.96
C ILE A 270 -3.93 15.02 9.45
N SER A 271 -4.12 13.82 10.01
CA SER A 271 -3.47 12.61 9.50
C SER A 271 -3.88 12.30 8.05
N SER A 272 -5.09 12.64 7.65
CA SER A 272 -5.60 12.42 6.29
C SER A 272 -5.02 13.37 5.24
N LEU A 273 -4.37 14.47 5.65
CA LEU A 273 -3.75 15.42 4.71
C LEU A 273 -2.61 14.78 3.91
N VAL A 274 -1.86 13.86 4.52
CA VAL A 274 -0.77 13.15 3.84
C VAL A 274 -1.27 12.33 2.65
N PRO A 275 -2.22 11.37 2.81
CA PRO A 275 -2.75 10.63 1.68
C PRO A 275 -3.51 11.52 0.67
N TRP A 276 -4.23 12.55 1.09
CA TRP A 276 -4.88 13.48 0.16
C TRP A 276 -3.88 14.25 -0.70
N ALA A 277 -2.83 14.81 -0.10
CA ALA A 277 -1.80 15.53 -0.82
C ALA A 277 -0.97 14.61 -1.74
N SER A 278 -0.92 13.31 -1.46
CA SER A 278 -0.17 12.36 -2.30
C SER A 278 -0.79 12.13 -3.68
N ILE A 279 -2.10 12.30 -3.82
CA ILE A 279 -2.78 12.13 -5.12
C ILE A 279 -2.25 13.15 -6.16
N PRO A 280 -2.34 14.47 -5.93
CA PRO A 280 -1.77 15.43 -6.87
C PRO A 280 -0.25 15.29 -7.00
N GLY A 281 0.47 14.97 -5.92
CA GLY A 281 1.91 14.74 -5.95
C GLY A 281 2.30 13.64 -6.93
N ALA A 282 1.69 12.46 -6.81
CA ALA A 282 1.95 11.33 -7.70
C ALA A 282 1.64 11.68 -9.17
N LEU A 283 0.53 12.36 -9.44
CA LEU A 283 0.13 12.73 -10.81
C LEU A 283 1.08 13.77 -11.44
N ILE A 284 1.45 14.80 -10.69
CA ILE A 284 2.35 15.87 -11.15
C ILE A 284 3.72 15.29 -11.48
N PHE A 285 4.32 14.54 -10.55
CA PHE A 285 5.68 14.07 -10.73
C PHE A 285 5.79 12.87 -11.68
N ALA A 286 4.76 12.03 -11.81
CA ALA A 286 4.68 11.03 -12.88
C ALA A 286 4.69 11.71 -14.27
N ARG A 287 3.82 12.71 -14.50
CA ARG A 287 3.79 13.45 -15.76
C ARG A 287 5.10 14.18 -16.03
N LEU A 288 5.71 14.77 -15.01
CA LEU A 288 6.99 15.47 -15.15
C LEU A 288 8.10 14.49 -15.55
N ASN A 289 8.12 13.30 -14.95
CA ASN A 289 9.06 12.24 -15.31
C ASN A 289 8.85 11.77 -16.76
N ASP A 290 7.61 11.53 -17.16
CA ASP A 290 7.27 11.10 -18.53
C ASP A 290 7.68 12.14 -19.56
N LYS A 291 7.47 13.43 -19.26
CA LYS A 291 7.80 14.54 -20.18
C LYS A 291 9.30 14.80 -20.27
N THR A 292 10.03 14.68 -19.18
CA THR A 292 11.45 15.10 -19.11
C THR A 292 12.43 13.95 -19.19
N GLY A 293 12.01 12.74 -18.86
CA GLY A 293 12.90 11.58 -18.69
C GLY A 293 13.94 11.74 -17.55
N ALA A 294 13.81 12.81 -16.75
CA ALA A 294 14.82 13.23 -15.78
C ALA A 294 14.67 12.51 -14.43
N THR A 295 14.53 11.19 -14.43
CA THR A 295 14.29 10.36 -13.24
C THR A 295 15.23 10.69 -12.09
N LYS A 296 16.55 10.77 -12.34
CA LYS A 296 17.53 11.08 -11.28
C LYS A 296 17.31 12.46 -10.68
N LYS A 297 17.08 13.49 -11.51
CA LYS A 297 16.83 14.86 -11.01
C LYS A 297 15.62 14.90 -10.10
N LEU A 298 14.56 14.17 -10.48
CA LEU A 298 13.35 14.08 -9.67
C LEU A 298 13.61 13.36 -8.33
N VAL A 299 14.37 12.27 -8.33
CA VAL A 299 14.75 11.57 -7.09
C VAL A 299 15.56 12.51 -6.18
N PHE A 300 16.57 13.22 -6.73
CA PHE A 300 17.39 14.19 -5.98
C PHE A 300 16.63 15.46 -5.55
N THR A 301 15.44 15.68 -6.05
CA THR A 301 14.55 16.76 -5.58
C THR A 301 13.56 16.23 -4.52
N LEU A 302 12.88 15.12 -4.83
CA LEU A 302 11.80 14.61 -3.98
C LEU A 302 12.29 14.00 -2.67
N VAL A 303 13.37 13.22 -2.70
CA VAL A 303 13.85 12.53 -1.50
C VAL A 303 14.40 13.51 -0.46
N PRO A 304 15.22 14.54 -0.79
CA PRO A 304 15.59 15.58 0.17
C PRO A 304 14.40 16.35 0.74
N LEU A 305 13.39 16.68 -0.09
CA LEU A 305 12.17 17.33 0.40
C LEU A 305 11.38 16.42 1.34
N ALA A 306 11.32 15.12 1.07
CA ALA A 306 10.73 14.14 1.96
C ALA A 306 11.50 14.04 3.29
N ILE A 307 12.84 14.00 3.26
CA ILE A 307 13.70 14.01 4.46
C ILE A 307 13.42 15.24 5.32
N LEU A 308 13.47 16.42 4.70
CA LEU A 308 13.19 17.68 5.40
C LEU A 308 11.78 17.71 5.99
N SER A 309 10.80 17.17 5.26
CA SER A 309 9.42 17.09 5.75
C SER A 309 9.30 16.15 6.94
N VAL A 310 9.88 14.93 6.88
CA VAL A 310 9.84 13.97 7.99
C VAL A 310 10.54 14.53 9.22
N PHE A 311 11.71 15.16 9.05
CA PHE A 311 12.42 15.83 10.11
C PHE A 311 11.58 16.95 10.74
N ALA A 312 10.97 17.79 9.92
CA ALA A 312 10.14 18.89 10.39
C ALA A 312 8.86 18.39 11.09
N ILE A 313 8.22 17.30 10.65
CA ILE A 313 7.09 16.66 11.34
C ILE A 313 7.49 16.31 12.79
N ALA A 314 8.68 15.70 12.95
CA ALA A 314 9.18 15.34 14.29
C ALA A 314 9.53 16.56 15.15
N PHE A 315 10.07 17.63 14.57
CA PHE A 315 10.62 18.76 15.29
C PHE A 315 9.61 19.88 15.56
N VAL A 316 8.71 20.17 14.59
CA VAL A 316 7.83 21.35 14.63
C VAL A 316 6.70 21.16 15.65
N THR A 317 6.51 22.19 16.50
CA THR A 317 5.40 22.25 17.47
C THR A 317 4.27 23.19 17.05
N ASN A 318 4.57 24.16 16.17
CA ASN A 318 3.55 25.07 15.63
C ASN A 318 2.57 24.32 14.74
N ARG A 319 1.26 24.37 15.05
CA ARG A 319 0.21 23.62 14.36
C ARG A 319 0.11 23.95 12.87
N THR A 320 0.16 25.21 12.50
CA THR A 320 0.05 25.63 11.10
C THR A 320 1.23 25.14 10.27
N LEU A 321 2.43 25.28 10.82
CA LEU A 321 3.64 24.81 10.15
C LEU A 321 3.64 23.27 10.03
N LEU A 322 3.19 22.55 11.06
CA LEU A 322 3.06 21.09 11.02
C LEU A 322 2.11 20.64 9.90
N ILE A 323 0.95 21.29 9.77
CA ILE A 323 0.00 21.02 8.69
C ILE A 323 0.65 21.24 7.31
N SER A 324 1.35 22.36 7.14
CA SER A 324 2.04 22.66 5.88
C SER A 324 3.10 21.62 5.53
N VAL A 325 3.84 21.15 6.53
CA VAL A 325 4.87 20.12 6.36
C VAL A 325 4.26 18.74 6.03
N LEU A 326 3.12 18.38 6.63
CA LEU A 326 2.39 17.15 6.31
C LEU A 326 1.89 17.16 4.87
N ILE A 327 1.37 18.29 4.40
CA ILE A 327 0.97 18.47 3.00
C ILE A 327 2.20 18.34 2.08
N LEU A 328 3.32 18.98 2.43
CA LEU A 328 4.55 18.89 1.66
C LEU A 328 5.06 17.45 1.57
N TYR A 329 5.05 16.71 2.69
CA TYR A 329 5.39 15.28 2.68
C TYR A 329 4.43 14.47 1.79
N GLY A 330 3.14 14.71 1.87
CA GLY A 330 2.16 14.07 0.98
C GLY A 330 2.50 14.30 -0.48
N LEU A 331 2.81 15.54 -0.87
CA LEU A 331 3.15 15.91 -2.24
C LEU A 331 4.47 15.31 -2.74
N THR A 332 5.48 15.15 -1.88
CA THR A 332 6.86 14.83 -2.29
C THR A 332 7.35 13.46 -1.81
N GLY A 333 6.62 12.81 -0.91
CA GLY A 333 7.02 11.56 -0.27
C GLY A 333 6.89 10.33 -1.17
N LYS A 334 6.81 9.17 -0.53
CA LYS A 334 6.85 7.85 -1.18
C LYS A 334 5.88 7.69 -2.34
N LEU A 335 4.63 8.16 -2.20
CA LEU A 335 3.61 7.97 -3.24
C LEU A 335 3.87 8.81 -4.50
N ALA A 336 4.54 9.96 -4.37
CA ALA A 336 5.00 10.75 -5.51
C ALA A 336 6.22 10.10 -6.19
N LEU A 337 7.08 9.46 -5.41
CA LEU A 337 8.30 8.80 -5.89
C LEU A 337 8.01 7.46 -6.60
N ASP A 338 6.95 6.75 -6.20
CA ASP A 338 6.63 5.40 -6.65
C ASP A 338 6.56 5.22 -8.18
N PRO A 339 5.75 6.00 -8.94
CA PRO A 339 5.65 5.82 -10.38
C PRO A 339 6.98 6.09 -11.10
N ILE A 340 7.79 7.02 -10.55
CA ILE A 340 9.13 7.35 -11.06
C ILE A 340 10.07 6.15 -10.90
N MET A 341 10.06 5.54 -9.70
CA MET A 341 10.92 4.39 -9.39
C MET A 341 10.49 3.12 -10.12
N VAL A 342 9.19 2.87 -10.28
CA VAL A 342 8.70 1.76 -11.10
C VAL A 342 9.15 1.92 -12.55
N THR A 343 9.09 3.12 -13.12
CA THR A 343 9.62 3.41 -14.45
C THR A 343 11.14 3.16 -14.52
N PHE A 344 11.89 3.59 -13.51
CA PHE A 344 13.33 3.36 -13.43
C PHE A 344 13.67 1.86 -13.37
N VAL A 345 12.99 1.09 -12.51
CA VAL A 345 13.17 -0.36 -12.41
C VAL A 345 12.84 -1.05 -13.74
N THR A 346 11.73 -0.67 -14.38
CA THR A 346 11.31 -1.26 -15.66
C THR A 346 12.33 -1.04 -16.77
N LYS A 347 12.99 0.12 -16.79
CA LYS A 347 14.06 0.41 -17.79
C LYS A 347 15.32 -0.43 -17.60
N HIS A 348 15.67 -0.77 -16.34
CA HIS A 348 16.90 -1.46 -16.01
C HIS A 348 16.71 -2.96 -15.77
N ALA A 349 15.47 -3.42 -15.73
CA ALA A 349 15.15 -4.84 -15.60
C ALA A 349 15.45 -5.60 -16.90
N PRO A 350 16.02 -6.82 -16.81
CA PRO A 350 16.12 -7.70 -17.97
C PRO A 350 14.70 -7.97 -18.52
N LYS A 351 14.51 -7.83 -19.84
CA LYS A 351 13.17 -7.99 -20.47
C LYS A 351 12.50 -9.30 -20.11
N ALA A 352 13.26 -10.40 -20.12
CA ALA A 352 12.78 -11.73 -19.79
C ALA A 352 12.47 -11.95 -18.28
N ALA A 353 12.93 -11.05 -17.38
CA ALA A 353 12.72 -11.14 -15.94
C ALA A 353 12.00 -9.92 -15.34
N LEU A 354 11.30 -9.12 -16.15
CA LEU A 354 10.64 -7.90 -15.71
C LEU A 354 9.68 -8.18 -14.53
N GLY A 355 8.86 -9.21 -14.66
CA GLY A 355 7.91 -9.58 -13.59
C GLY A 355 8.61 -9.97 -12.28
N THR A 356 9.66 -10.78 -12.37
CA THR A 356 10.47 -11.20 -11.20
C THR A 356 11.16 -10.00 -10.56
N THR A 357 11.70 -9.08 -11.36
CA THR A 357 12.37 -7.86 -10.86
C THR A 357 11.40 -6.94 -10.13
N LEU A 358 10.20 -6.71 -10.69
CA LEU A 358 9.17 -5.90 -10.03
C LEU A 358 8.64 -6.57 -8.77
N SER A 359 8.54 -7.90 -8.76
CA SER A 359 8.16 -8.66 -7.55
C SER A 359 9.22 -8.54 -6.45
N ALA A 360 10.51 -8.64 -6.81
CA ALA A 360 11.62 -8.43 -5.86
C ALA A 360 11.62 -6.99 -5.31
N TYR A 361 11.43 -5.99 -6.19
CA TYR A 361 11.30 -4.59 -5.82
C TYR A 361 10.18 -4.38 -4.79
N ASN A 362 8.99 -4.92 -5.06
CA ASN A 362 7.86 -4.82 -4.16
C ASN A 362 8.10 -5.55 -2.83
N PHE A 363 8.64 -6.77 -2.86
CA PHE A 363 8.93 -7.56 -1.66
C PHE A 363 9.92 -6.87 -0.72
N ILE A 364 11.02 -6.35 -1.28
CA ILE A 364 12.03 -5.60 -0.50
C ILE A 364 11.40 -4.33 0.07
N GLY A 365 10.61 -3.60 -0.72
CA GLY A 365 9.88 -2.45 -0.24
C GLY A 365 8.92 -2.80 0.91
N MET A 366 8.15 -3.87 0.78
CA MET A 366 7.19 -4.31 1.79
C MET A 366 7.86 -4.71 3.12
N SER A 367 9.12 -5.16 3.12
CA SER A 367 9.84 -5.40 4.38
C SER A 367 9.98 -4.12 5.22
N GLY A 368 10.04 -2.93 4.58
CA GLY A 368 9.97 -1.65 5.28
C GLY A 368 8.64 -1.45 6.02
N SER A 369 7.52 -1.85 5.42
CA SER A 369 6.21 -1.75 6.08
C SER A 369 6.05 -2.71 7.27
N ILE A 370 6.78 -3.84 7.27
CA ILE A 370 6.79 -4.81 8.37
C ILE A 370 7.62 -4.27 9.54
N LEU A 371 8.80 -3.71 9.25
CA LEU A 371 9.73 -3.27 10.28
C LEU A 371 9.34 -1.92 10.91
N ALA A 372 8.82 -0.99 10.12
CA ALA A 372 8.58 0.39 10.55
C ALA A 372 7.65 0.52 11.77
N PRO A 373 6.50 -0.17 11.86
CA PRO A 373 5.62 -0.04 13.01
C PRO A 373 6.26 -0.58 14.30
N TYR A 374 6.89 -1.75 14.25
CA TYR A 374 7.51 -2.39 15.41
C TYR A 374 8.72 -1.59 15.91
N VAL A 375 9.65 -1.25 15.01
CA VAL A 375 10.88 -0.54 15.38
C VAL A 375 10.57 0.84 15.94
N THR A 376 9.62 1.57 15.35
CA THR A 376 9.21 2.88 15.88
C THR A 376 8.58 2.75 17.27
N GLY A 377 7.72 1.75 17.49
CA GLY A 377 7.14 1.47 18.81
C GLY A 377 8.20 1.14 19.85
N TYR A 378 9.19 0.30 19.50
CA TYR A 378 10.31 -0.03 20.36
C TYR A 378 11.16 1.20 20.73
N LEU A 379 11.46 2.02 19.75
CA LEU A 379 12.18 3.28 19.99
C LEU A 379 11.38 4.26 20.86
N ALA A 380 10.06 4.32 20.67
CA ALA A 380 9.20 5.15 21.50
C ALA A 380 9.20 4.70 22.97
N ASP A 381 9.15 3.39 23.23
CA ASP A 381 9.21 2.85 24.59
C ASP A 381 10.58 3.07 25.25
N THR A 382 11.68 2.95 24.50
CA THR A 382 13.03 3.09 25.03
C THR A 382 13.49 4.52 25.19
N ALA A 383 13.11 5.41 24.30
CA ALA A 383 13.52 6.83 24.29
C ALA A 383 12.46 7.78 24.89
N GLY A 384 11.26 7.28 25.19
CA GLY A 384 10.15 8.07 25.72
C GLY A 384 9.48 9.01 24.71
N SER A 385 9.80 8.90 23.40
CA SER A 385 9.22 9.73 22.35
C SER A 385 9.19 9.02 21.00
N MET A 386 8.10 9.20 20.27
CA MET A 386 7.96 8.68 18.89
C MET A 386 8.83 9.44 17.88
N GLN A 387 9.33 10.65 18.23
CA GLN A 387 10.21 11.44 17.36
C GLN A 387 11.43 10.66 16.90
N VAL A 388 11.98 9.76 17.75
CA VAL A 388 13.15 8.96 17.42
C VAL A 388 12.88 8.05 16.21
N GLY A 389 11.67 7.49 16.08
CA GLY A 389 11.26 6.71 14.90
C GLY A 389 11.21 7.56 13.62
N PHE A 390 10.77 8.81 13.70
CA PHE A 390 10.80 9.74 12.56
C PHE A 390 12.25 10.10 12.20
N TYR A 391 13.13 10.36 13.18
CA TYR A 391 14.56 10.62 12.91
C TYR A 391 15.26 9.42 12.28
N LEU A 392 14.97 8.19 12.75
CA LEU A 392 15.48 6.98 12.09
C LEU A 392 15.02 6.91 10.63
N SER A 393 13.77 7.29 10.34
CA SER A 393 13.26 7.37 8.97
C SER A 393 14.06 8.35 8.11
N CYS A 394 14.46 9.50 8.67
CA CYS A 394 15.34 10.46 7.97
C CYS A 394 16.70 9.84 7.68
N VAL A 395 17.32 9.17 8.63
CA VAL A 395 18.61 8.49 8.44
C VAL A 395 18.52 7.43 7.33
N LEU A 396 17.46 6.61 7.36
CA LEU A 396 17.25 5.59 6.34
C LEU A 396 17.02 6.21 4.94
N LEU A 397 16.24 7.30 4.85
CA LEU A 397 16.05 8.02 3.58
C LEU A 397 17.35 8.61 3.05
N VAL A 398 18.23 9.13 3.92
CA VAL A 398 19.58 9.58 3.53
C VAL A 398 20.40 8.40 2.99
N ILE A 399 20.39 7.24 3.66
CA ILE A 399 21.05 6.03 3.17
C ILE A 399 20.50 5.62 1.79
N GLY A 400 19.18 5.64 1.61
CA GLY A 400 18.54 5.36 0.33
C GLY A 400 18.96 6.33 -0.77
N LEU A 401 19.02 7.63 -0.46
CA LEU A 401 19.44 8.66 -1.39
C LEU A 401 20.93 8.51 -1.77
N LEU A 402 21.81 8.26 -0.81
CA LEU A 402 23.22 8.01 -1.04
C LEU A 402 23.45 6.74 -1.86
N ALA A 403 22.75 5.65 -1.52
CA ALA A 403 22.80 4.42 -2.32
C ALA A 403 22.38 4.70 -3.77
N PHE A 404 21.31 5.47 -3.98
CA PHE A 404 20.89 5.86 -5.33
C PHE A 404 21.92 6.76 -6.03
N ALA A 405 22.56 7.68 -5.32
CA ALA A 405 23.60 8.56 -5.85
C ALA A 405 24.83 7.80 -6.34
N PHE A 406 25.31 6.83 -5.55
CA PHE A 406 26.56 6.12 -5.85
C PHE A 406 26.36 4.90 -6.77
N LEU A 407 25.21 4.25 -6.72
CA LEU A 407 24.97 3.02 -7.46
C LEU A 407 24.25 3.26 -8.80
N ALA A 408 23.27 4.18 -8.85
CA ALA A 408 22.52 4.41 -10.06
C ALA A 408 23.39 5.16 -11.09
N LYS A 409 23.64 4.52 -12.23
CA LYS A 409 24.34 5.15 -13.35
C LYS A 409 23.37 5.88 -14.26
N ASP A 410 23.76 7.02 -14.80
CA ASP A 410 23.07 7.61 -15.94
C ASP A 410 23.34 6.73 -17.16
N GLU A 411 22.28 6.33 -17.85
CA GLU A 411 22.45 5.98 -19.23
C GLU A 411 22.83 7.27 -19.95
N SER A 412 24.09 7.38 -20.39
CA SER A 412 24.46 8.38 -21.38
C SER A 412 23.41 8.27 -22.51
N LYS A 413 22.77 9.39 -22.85
CA LYS A 413 21.95 9.46 -24.06
C LYS A 413 22.72 8.81 -25.20
N PRO A 414 22.07 7.93 -26.00
CA PRO A 414 22.71 7.37 -27.18
C PRO A 414 23.16 8.46 -28.14
#